data_df2ee15968b345c2b75ab27b8f834f85
#
_entry.id   df2ee15968b345c2b75ab27b8f834f85
#
_cell.length_a   1.000
_cell.length_b   1.000
_cell.length_c   1.000
_cell.angle_alpha   90.00
_cell.angle_beta   90.00
_cell.angle_gamma   90.00
#
_symmetry.space_group_name_H-M   'P 1'
#
loop_
_entity.id
_entity.type
_entity.pdbx_description
1 polymer ?
#
loop_
_entity_poly.entity_id
_entity_poly.type
_entity_poly.pdbx_seq_one_letter_code
_entity_poly.pdbx_strand_id
1 'polypeptide(L)'
;MKKNKISKNWINKQRRDIYVRKSKIEGYRSRAAYKIEEINKKFKIFDNKFSIIDLGAAPGSWSQYVIKNYKNCRILTIDLKNIDPIDSCFHIIGDFTDDKNKAKIKEYFNKKVEVIMSDMAVNTTGNKNLDSLVTGELCLDAMKFSIDMLKPNGVFISKIFMGKSFNEIVEFSKKNFKKTNIFKPPASRKDSKESFVISKFLR
;
A
#
# COMPACT_ATOMS: atom_id res chain seq x y z
N MET A 1 0.66 30.23 -10.95
CA MET A 1 0.27 28.90 -10.48
C MET A 1 -0.95 28.41 -11.25
N LYS A 2 -0.83 27.37 -12.10
CA LYS A 2 -2.01 26.76 -12.77
C LYS A 2 -2.78 25.95 -11.72
N LYS A 3 -4.00 26.40 -11.37
CA LYS A 3 -4.93 25.61 -10.57
C LYS A 3 -5.24 24.31 -11.33
N ASN A 4 -4.86 23.15 -10.78
CA ASN A 4 -5.26 21.85 -11.31
C ASN A 4 -6.80 21.78 -11.27
N LYS A 5 -7.44 21.98 -12.42
CA LYS A 5 -8.89 21.82 -12.55
C LYS A 5 -9.19 20.32 -12.49
N ILE A 6 -9.66 19.85 -11.34
CA ILE A 6 -10.22 18.50 -11.19
C ILE A 6 -11.37 18.40 -12.21
N SER A 7 -11.33 17.40 -13.10
CA SER A 7 -12.31 17.29 -14.15
C SER A 7 -13.71 17.02 -13.57
N LYS A 8 -14.77 17.62 -14.16
CA LYS A 8 -16.17 17.37 -13.77
C LYS A 8 -16.52 15.88 -13.79
N ASN A 9 -15.96 15.13 -14.74
CA ASN A 9 -16.13 13.69 -14.85
C ASN A 9 -15.55 12.93 -13.64
N TRP A 10 -14.39 13.37 -13.12
CA TRP A 10 -13.82 12.77 -11.93
C TRP A 10 -14.68 13.01 -10.69
N ILE A 11 -15.19 14.24 -10.50
CA ILE A 11 -16.09 14.58 -9.40
C ILE A 11 -17.36 13.75 -9.46
N ASN A 12 -17.98 13.64 -10.62
CA ASN A 12 -19.18 12.83 -10.82
C ASN A 12 -18.93 11.33 -10.55
N LYS A 13 -17.77 10.81 -10.97
CA LYS A 13 -17.35 9.43 -10.69
C LYS A 13 -17.18 9.18 -9.20
N GLN A 14 -16.56 10.14 -8.47
CA GLN A 14 -16.42 10.06 -7.00
C GLN A 14 -17.77 10.07 -6.29
N ARG A 15 -18.73 10.92 -6.70
CA ARG A 15 -20.07 11.00 -6.09
C ARG A 15 -20.87 9.72 -6.25
N ARG A 16 -20.72 8.99 -7.36
CA ARG A 16 -21.41 7.73 -7.66
C ARG A 16 -20.74 6.49 -7.07
N ASP A 17 -19.53 6.63 -6.55
CA ASP A 17 -18.74 5.53 -6.03
C ASP A 17 -19.26 5.10 -4.65
N ILE A 18 -19.79 3.87 -4.56
CA ILE A 18 -20.36 3.32 -3.32
C ILE A 18 -19.35 3.26 -2.19
N TYR A 19 -18.08 2.94 -2.49
CA TYR A 19 -17.02 2.88 -1.50
C TYR A 19 -16.61 4.27 -0.97
N VAL A 20 -16.77 5.32 -1.79
CA VAL A 20 -16.57 6.71 -1.33
C VAL A 20 -17.66 7.11 -0.33
N ARG A 21 -18.92 6.74 -0.58
CA ARG A 21 -20.01 7.00 0.37
C ARG A 21 -19.81 6.20 1.65
N LYS A 22 -19.52 4.91 1.50
CA LYS A 22 -19.28 3.99 2.61
C LYS A 22 -18.12 4.48 3.49
N SER A 23 -17.00 4.93 2.90
CA SER A 23 -15.87 5.45 3.67
C SER A 23 -16.23 6.67 4.52
N LYS A 24 -17.10 7.56 4.03
CA LYS A 24 -17.58 8.71 4.81
C LYS A 24 -18.45 8.28 6.00
N ILE A 25 -19.36 7.33 5.78
CA ILE A 25 -20.25 6.81 6.83
C ILE A 25 -19.45 6.09 7.91
N GLU A 26 -18.47 5.27 7.52
CA GLU A 26 -17.64 4.48 8.44
C GLU A 26 -16.43 5.26 9.02
N GLY A 27 -16.27 6.54 8.64
CA GLY A 27 -15.20 7.39 9.14
C GLY A 27 -13.81 7.00 8.62
N TYR A 28 -13.70 6.36 7.46
CA TYR A 28 -12.42 6.14 6.79
C TYR A 28 -12.01 7.36 5.97
N ARG A 29 -10.72 7.67 5.95
CA ARG A 29 -10.14 8.81 5.22
C ARG A 29 -10.31 8.69 3.71
N SER A 30 -10.37 7.47 3.19
CA SER A 30 -10.64 7.21 1.77
C SER A 30 -11.20 5.82 1.53
N ARG A 31 -11.73 5.61 0.33
CA ARG A 31 -12.17 4.31 -0.16
C ARG A 31 -11.08 3.23 -0.20
N ALA A 32 -9.80 3.61 -0.12
CA ALA A 32 -8.68 2.67 -0.15
C ALA A 32 -8.72 1.68 1.03
N ALA A 33 -9.36 2.04 2.15
CA ALA A 33 -9.56 1.14 3.28
C ALA A 33 -10.23 -0.20 2.88
N TYR A 34 -11.16 -0.17 1.92
CA TYR A 34 -11.84 -1.39 1.49
C TYR A 34 -10.99 -2.31 0.63
N LYS A 35 -9.96 -1.79 -0.04
CA LYS A 35 -8.99 -2.63 -0.76
C LYS A 35 -8.25 -3.54 0.23
N ILE A 36 -7.70 -2.95 1.30
CA ILE A 36 -6.94 -3.72 2.29
C ILE A 36 -7.87 -4.60 3.14
N GLU A 37 -9.10 -4.18 3.41
CA GLU A 37 -10.12 -5.01 4.04
C GLU A 37 -10.39 -6.28 3.24
N GLU A 38 -10.64 -6.17 1.93
CA GLU A 38 -10.94 -7.30 1.04
C GLU A 38 -9.72 -8.23 0.84
N ILE A 39 -8.51 -7.65 0.73
CA ILE A 39 -7.26 -8.40 0.73
C ILE A 39 -7.12 -9.18 2.04
N ASN A 40 -7.36 -8.55 3.18
CA ASN A 40 -7.26 -9.20 4.48
C ASN A 40 -8.33 -10.28 4.69
N LYS A 41 -9.57 -10.06 4.26
CA LYS A 41 -10.64 -11.08 4.30
C LYS A 41 -10.22 -12.37 3.58
N LYS A 42 -9.58 -12.22 2.42
CA LYS A 42 -9.17 -13.36 1.59
C LYS A 42 -7.90 -14.04 2.09
N PHE A 43 -6.91 -13.28 2.51
CA PHE A 43 -5.56 -13.81 2.76
C PHE A 43 -5.19 -13.91 4.24
N LYS A 44 -6.01 -13.38 5.16
CA LYS A 44 -5.76 -13.41 6.61
C LYS A 44 -4.34 -12.90 6.92
N ILE A 45 -4.15 -11.58 6.80
CA ILE A 45 -2.83 -10.95 6.85
C ILE A 45 -2.50 -10.42 8.22
N PHE A 46 -3.45 -9.74 8.85
CA PHE A 46 -3.23 -9.02 10.10
C PHE A 46 -3.62 -9.84 11.32
N ASP A 47 -2.92 -9.57 12.42
CA ASP A 47 -3.25 -10.03 13.75
C ASP A 47 -2.89 -8.94 14.78
N ASN A 48 -3.32 -9.11 16.03
CA ASN A 48 -2.99 -8.19 17.12
C ASN A 48 -1.48 -8.14 17.39
N LYS A 49 -0.99 -7.02 17.91
CA LYS A 49 0.40 -6.78 18.29
C LYS A 49 1.41 -6.82 17.13
N PHE A 50 0.96 -6.75 15.89
CA PHE A 50 1.86 -6.71 14.73
C PHE A 50 2.59 -5.38 14.62
N SER A 51 3.84 -5.45 14.16
CA SER A 51 4.63 -4.32 13.68
C SER A 51 4.46 -4.23 12.16
N ILE A 52 4.07 -3.06 11.67
CA ILE A 52 3.62 -2.89 10.27
C ILE A 52 4.27 -1.64 9.69
N ILE A 53 4.70 -1.73 8.43
CA ILE A 53 5.18 -0.59 7.63
C ILE A 53 4.17 -0.32 6.52
N ASP A 54 3.71 0.94 6.40
CA ASP A 54 2.79 1.41 5.36
C ASP A 54 3.51 2.42 4.46
N LEU A 55 3.87 1.99 3.26
CA LEU A 55 4.61 2.75 2.26
C LEU A 55 3.66 3.46 1.29
N GLY A 56 3.77 4.79 1.17
CA GLY A 56 2.82 5.60 0.40
C GLY A 56 1.47 5.70 1.11
N ALA A 57 1.50 5.97 2.40
CA ALA A 57 0.36 5.82 3.29
C ALA A 57 -0.77 6.85 3.06
N ALA A 58 -0.47 8.05 2.53
CA ALA A 58 -1.45 9.13 2.45
C ALA A 58 -2.74 8.73 1.70
N PRO A 59 -3.89 9.02 2.27
CA PRO A 59 -4.21 9.79 3.48
C PRO A 59 -4.22 8.97 4.79
N GLY A 60 -3.70 7.72 4.82
CA GLY A 60 -3.61 6.87 6.00
C GLY A 60 -4.73 5.85 6.16
N SER A 61 -5.49 5.56 5.10
CA SER A 61 -6.67 4.70 5.17
C SER A 61 -6.36 3.23 5.48
N TRP A 62 -5.20 2.71 5.03
CA TRP A 62 -4.80 1.35 5.30
C TRP A 62 -4.39 1.18 6.76
N SER A 63 -3.55 2.08 7.25
CA SER A 63 -3.17 2.14 8.66
C SER A 63 -4.38 2.34 9.57
N GLN A 64 -5.31 3.22 9.19
CA GLN A 64 -6.57 3.43 9.91
C GLN A 64 -7.42 2.14 9.98
N TYR A 65 -7.52 1.37 8.88
CA TYR A 65 -8.20 0.08 8.89
C TYR A 65 -7.57 -0.88 9.90
N VAL A 66 -6.24 -0.97 9.92
CA VAL A 66 -5.53 -1.88 10.85
C VAL A 66 -5.80 -1.49 12.29
N ILE A 67 -5.62 -0.23 12.65
CA ILE A 67 -5.82 0.24 14.04
C ILE A 67 -7.27 0.04 14.51
N LYS A 68 -8.26 0.22 13.63
CA LYS A 68 -9.67 -0.02 13.98
C LYS A 68 -9.99 -1.48 14.28
N ASN A 69 -9.29 -2.41 13.65
CA ASN A 69 -9.65 -3.83 13.68
C ASN A 69 -8.69 -4.70 14.49
N TYR A 70 -7.46 -4.23 14.79
CA TYR A 70 -6.42 -5.02 15.44
C TYR A 70 -5.79 -4.23 16.59
N LYS A 71 -5.72 -4.86 17.78
CA LYS A 71 -5.25 -4.20 19.01
C LYS A 71 -3.72 -4.23 19.11
N ASN A 72 -3.17 -3.16 19.68
CA ASN A 72 -1.75 -3.06 20.03
C ASN A 72 -0.80 -3.23 18.82
N CYS A 73 -1.25 -2.91 17.62
CA CYS A 73 -0.37 -2.84 16.46
C CYS A 73 0.51 -1.59 16.55
N ARG A 74 1.77 -1.71 16.12
CA ARG A 74 2.72 -0.62 15.99
C ARG A 74 2.96 -0.34 14.51
N ILE A 75 2.53 0.81 14.03
CA ILE A 75 2.59 1.13 12.61
C ILE A 75 3.55 2.29 12.37
N LEU A 76 4.44 2.16 11.38
CA LEU A 76 5.17 3.26 10.80
C LEU A 76 4.63 3.51 9.39
N THR A 77 4.27 4.76 9.12
CA THR A 77 3.79 5.23 7.83
C THR A 77 4.82 6.16 7.21
N ILE A 78 4.98 6.10 5.89
CA ILE A 78 5.80 7.06 5.14
C ILE A 78 5.10 7.50 3.87
N ASP A 79 5.11 8.80 3.59
CA ASP A 79 4.56 9.40 2.37
C ASP A 79 5.24 10.75 2.10
N LEU A 80 5.24 11.20 0.85
CA LEU A 80 5.68 12.55 0.46
C LEU A 80 4.79 13.65 1.04
N LYS A 81 3.55 13.30 1.39
CA LYS A 81 2.55 14.20 1.98
C LYS A 81 2.45 13.97 3.47
N ASN A 82 2.20 15.05 4.19
CA ASN A 82 1.76 14.92 5.57
C ASN A 82 0.38 14.23 5.64
N ILE A 83 0.18 13.44 6.68
CA ILE A 83 -1.12 12.84 7.00
C ILE A 83 -1.55 13.30 8.39
N ASP A 84 -2.87 13.44 8.58
CA ASP A 84 -3.39 13.71 9.93
C ASP A 84 -2.97 12.59 10.87
N PRO A 85 -2.72 12.87 12.16
CA PRO A 85 -2.33 11.85 13.13
C PRO A 85 -3.29 10.66 13.17
N ILE A 86 -2.72 9.46 13.33
CA ILE A 86 -3.45 8.21 13.60
C ILE A 86 -2.86 7.62 14.86
N ASP A 87 -3.70 7.25 15.82
CA ASP A 87 -3.26 6.65 17.07
C ASP A 87 -2.37 5.42 16.80
N SER A 88 -1.28 5.30 17.58
CA SER A 88 -0.31 4.21 17.45
C SER A 88 0.43 4.14 16.10
N CYS A 89 0.36 5.21 15.29
CA CYS A 89 1.13 5.34 14.06
C CYS A 89 2.20 6.43 14.19
N PHE A 90 3.43 6.09 13.81
CA PHE A 90 4.50 7.05 13.63
C PHE A 90 4.60 7.41 12.14
N HIS A 91 4.58 8.70 11.81
CA HIS A 91 4.61 9.16 10.42
C HIS A 91 5.94 9.82 10.06
N ILE A 92 6.50 9.41 8.93
CA ILE A 92 7.66 10.06 8.28
C ILE A 92 7.17 10.77 7.02
N ILE A 93 7.42 12.07 6.92
CA ILE A 93 7.26 12.82 5.67
C ILE A 93 8.54 12.65 4.87
N GLY A 94 8.46 12.02 3.70
CA GLY A 94 9.63 11.81 2.86
C GLY A 94 9.41 10.81 1.74
N ASP A 95 10.41 10.73 0.87
CA ASP A 95 10.46 9.72 -0.18
C ASP A 95 10.95 8.40 0.40
N PHE A 96 10.17 7.34 0.18
CA PHE A 96 10.56 5.99 0.60
C PHE A 96 11.83 5.50 -0.12
N THR A 97 12.06 5.92 -1.35
CA THR A 97 13.23 5.48 -2.14
C THR A 97 14.55 6.03 -1.60
N ASP A 98 14.50 7.10 -0.80
CA ASP A 98 15.67 7.69 -0.15
C ASP A 98 16.21 6.74 0.95
N ASP A 99 17.50 6.41 0.86
CA ASP A 99 18.17 5.53 1.81
C ASP A 99 18.20 6.08 3.25
N LYS A 100 18.20 7.41 3.43
CA LYS A 100 18.07 8.04 4.75
C LYS A 100 16.74 7.70 5.40
N ASN A 101 15.64 7.69 4.61
CA ASN A 101 14.33 7.34 5.13
C ASN A 101 14.21 5.83 5.40
N LYS A 102 14.80 4.99 4.55
CA LYS A 102 14.91 3.54 4.82
C LYS A 102 15.68 3.26 6.11
N ALA A 103 16.78 4.00 6.37
CA ALA A 103 17.52 3.89 7.61
C ALA A 103 16.68 4.27 8.84
N LYS A 104 15.94 5.39 8.80
CA LYS A 104 15.01 5.79 9.87
C LYS A 104 13.94 4.72 10.17
N ILE A 105 13.40 4.07 9.13
CA ILE A 105 12.42 2.99 9.30
C ILE A 105 13.06 1.81 10.03
N LYS A 106 14.28 1.41 9.63
CA LYS A 106 15.04 0.33 10.27
C LYS A 106 15.33 0.64 11.74
N GLU A 107 15.76 1.86 12.03
CA GLU A 107 16.04 2.35 13.39
C GLU A 107 14.79 2.34 14.27
N TYR A 108 13.65 2.84 13.75
CA TYR A 108 12.40 2.91 14.50
C TYR A 108 11.95 1.54 15.03
N PHE A 109 12.01 0.50 14.21
CA PHE A 109 11.61 -0.83 14.66
C PHE A 109 12.71 -1.58 15.39
N ASN A 110 13.97 -1.40 14.99
CA ASN A 110 15.15 -2.14 15.49
C ASN A 110 14.93 -3.68 15.54
N LYS A 111 14.04 -4.20 14.68
CA LYS A 111 13.68 -5.61 14.54
C LYS A 111 12.90 -5.86 13.25
N LYS A 112 12.78 -7.11 12.87
CA LYS A 112 11.91 -7.54 11.76
C LYS A 112 10.44 -7.29 12.09
N VAL A 113 9.66 -6.98 11.05
CA VAL A 113 8.22 -6.68 11.13
C VAL A 113 7.38 -7.81 10.55
N GLU A 114 6.09 -7.85 10.89
CA GLU A 114 5.16 -8.86 10.39
C GLU A 114 4.62 -8.52 9.00
N VAL A 115 4.35 -7.24 8.74
CA VAL A 115 3.71 -6.82 7.47
C VAL A 115 4.39 -5.58 6.92
N ILE A 116 4.61 -5.58 5.60
CA ILE A 116 4.92 -4.39 4.82
C ILE A 116 3.85 -4.27 3.74
N MET A 117 3.15 -3.15 3.74
CA MET A 117 2.11 -2.86 2.78
C MET A 117 2.41 -1.56 2.02
N SER A 118 1.99 -1.50 0.74
CA SER A 118 2.24 -0.36 -0.14
C SER A 118 1.08 -0.11 -1.09
N ASP A 119 0.46 1.06 -1.01
CA ASP A 119 -0.48 1.57 -2.03
C ASP A 119 0.16 2.68 -2.88
N MET A 120 1.52 2.72 -2.93
CA MET A 120 2.25 3.71 -3.73
C MET A 120 1.87 3.64 -5.20
N ALA A 121 1.73 4.80 -5.80
CA ALA A 121 1.68 4.98 -7.25
C ALA A 121 2.25 6.35 -7.57
N VAL A 122 2.87 6.46 -8.73
CA VAL A 122 3.21 7.77 -9.26
C VAL A 122 1.94 8.58 -9.58
N ASN A 123 2.06 9.90 -9.53
CA ASN A 123 1.03 10.76 -10.07
C ASN A 123 0.86 10.40 -11.56
N THR A 124 -0.30 9.84 -11.91
CA THR A 124 -0.55 9.36 -13.26
C THR A 124 -0.36 10.47 -14.27
N THR A 125 0.55 10.26 -15.22
CA THR A 125 0.84 11.20 -16.31
C THR A 125 -0.24 11.14 -17.40
N GLY A 126 -1.09 10.10 -17.37
CA GLY A 126 -2.04 9.74 -18.40
C GLY A 126 -1.45 8.78 -19.44
N ASN A 127 -0.12 8.60 -19.47
CA ASN A 127 0.54 7.57 -20.26
C ASN A 127 0.56 6.25 -19.49
N LYS A 128 -0.39 5.35 -19.83
CA LYS A 128 -0.58 4.08 -19.10
C LYS A 128 0.66 3.19 -19.05
N ASN A 129 1.53 3.27 -20.07
CA ASN A 129 2.74 2.44 -20.12
C ASN A 129 3.81 3.00 -19.17
N LEU A 130 4.00 4.31 -19.15
CA LEU A 130 4.94 4.98 -18.26
C LEU A 130 4.48 4.84 -16.80
N ASP A 131 3.19 5.09 -16.52
CA ASP A 131 2.61 4.97 -15.18
C ASP A 131 2.75 3.54 -14.63
N SER A 132 2.59 2.53 -15.50
CA SER A 132 2.78 1.12 -15.14
C SER A 132 4.25 0.79 -14.83
N LEU A 133 5.19 1.32 -15.63
CA LEU A 133 6.61 1.07 -15.46
C LEU A 133 7.10 1.64 -14.13
N VAL A 134 6.87 2.92 -13.88
CA VAL A 134 7.34 3.60 -12.66
C VAL A 134 6.66 3.04 -11.39
N THR A 135 5.37 2.70 -11.46
CA THR A 135 4.71 2.02 -10.33
C THR A 135 5.30 0.62 -10.10
N GLY A 136 5.73 -0.06 -11.17
CA GLY A 136 6.43 -1.34 -11.07
C GLY A 136 7.79 -1.24 -10.39
N GLU A 137 8.57 -0.22 -10.71
CA GLU A 137 9.86 0.07 -10.06
C GLU A 137 9.68 0.34 -8.56
N LEU A 138 8.69 1.16 -8.18
CA LEU A 138 8.35 1.40 -6.77
C LEU A 138 7.97 0.10 -6.04
N CYS A 139 7.22 -0.79 -6.72
CA CYS A 139 6.86 -2.09 -6.15
C CYS A 139 8.10 -2.97 -5.94
N LEU A 140 9.02 -3.02 -6.92
CA LEU A 140 10.25 -3.79 -6.81
C LEU A 140 11.15 -3.26 -5.69
N ASP A 141 11.30 -1.95 -5.55
CA ASP A 141 12.08 -1.34 -4.48
C ASP A 141 11.48 -1.61 -3.11
N ALA A 142 10.15 -1.50 -2.98
CA ALA A 142 9.45 -1.87 -1.76
C ALA A 142 9.62 -3.37 -1.44
N MET A 143 9.61 -4.24 -2.46
CA MET A 143 9.80 -5.67 -2.28
C MET A 143 11.24 -6.02 -1.87
N LYS A 144 12.26 -5.39 -2.48
CA LYS A 144 13.66 -5.52 -2.07
C LYS A 144 13.86 -5.12 -0.60
N PHE A 145 13.32 -3.95 -0.23
CA PHE A 145 13.34 -3.50 1.16
C PHE A 145 12.62 -4.48 2.11
N SER A 146 11.53 -5.11 1.64
CA SER A 146 10.78 -6.06 2.46
C SER A 146 11.57 -7.34 2.80
N ILE A 147 12.47 -7.78 1.95
CA ILE A 147 13.34 -8.94 2.21
C ILE A 147 14.24 -8.68 3.42
N ASP A 148 14.73 -7.45 3.56
CA ASP A 148 15.56 -7.05 4.70
C ASP A 148 14.77 -6.87 6.00
N MET A 149 13.49 -6.51 5.92
CA MET A 149 12.73 -6.04 7.08
C MET A 149 11.67 -7.04 7.58
N LEU A 150 11.21 -7.97 6.75
CA LEU A 150 10.19 -8.92 7.15
C LEU A 150 10.74 -10.07 8.00
N LYS A 151 9.90 -10.53 8.92
CA LYS A 151 10.08 -11.81 9.59
C LYS A 151 9.95 -12.97 8.56
N PRO A 152 10.48 -14.18 8.86
CA PRO A 152 10.33 -15.34 7.96
C PRO A 152 8.87 -15.62 7.58
N ASN A 153 7.93 -15.45 8.52
CA ASN A 153 6.49 -15.63 8.29
C ASN A 153 5.78 -14.34 7.85
N GLY A 154 6.54 -13.28 7.54
CA GLY A 154 6.02 -11.98 7.19
C GLY A 154 5.28 -11.95 5.87
N VAL A 155 4.54 -10.86 5.67
CA VAL A 155 3.71 -10.63 4.48
C VAL A 155 4.08 -9.29 3.84
N PHE A 156 4.32 -9.34 2.54
CA PHE A 156 4.45 -8.16 1.69
C PHE A 156 3.19 -8.00 0.83
N ILE A 157 2.66 -6.77 0.77
CA ILE A 157 1.54 -6.40 -0.09
C ILE A 157 1.92 -5.15 -0.86
N SER A 158 1.77 -5.16 -2.16
CA SER A 158 1.97 -3.93 -2.94
C SER A 158 1.00 -3.82 -4.10
N LYS A 159 0.59 -2.59 -4.38
CA LYS A 159 -0.12 -2.27 -5.61
C LYS A 159 0.79 -2.46 -6.81
N ILE A 160 0.21 -3.02 -7.86
CA ILE A 160 0.82 -3.17 -9.18
C ILE A 160 -0.17 -2.79 -10.26
N PHE A 161 0.32 -2.38 -11.41
CA PHE A 161 -0.49 -2.27 -12.63
C PHE A 161 -0.17 -3.43 -13.56
N MET A 162 -1.21 -4.01 -14.16
CA MET A 162 -1.03 -5.00 -15.23
C MET A 162 -0.39 -4.33 -16.43
N GLY A 163 0.90 -4.56 -16.65
CA GLY A 163 1.72 -3.91 -17.68
C GLY A 163 3.10 -4.55 -17.80
N LYS A 164 4.08 -3.81 -18.36
CA LYS A 164 5.42 -4.33 -18.70
C LYS A 164 6.18 -4.94 -17.51
N SER A 165 6.11 -4.31 -16.35
CA SER A 165 6.84 -4.79 -15.14
C SER A 165 6.15 -5.94 -14.41
N PHE A 166 4.96 -6.37 -14.86
CA PHE A 166 4.16 -7.36 -14.13
C PHE A 166 4.88 -8.70 -13.96
N ASN A 167 5.42 -9.26 -15.05
CA ASN A 167 6.10 -10.55 -15.01
C ASN A 167 7.36 -10.51 -14.13
N GLU A 168 8.15 -9.44 -14.25
CA GLU A 168 9.35 -9.24 -13.43
C GLU A 168 9.03 -9.21 -11.93
N ILE A 169 7.98 -8.48 -11.54
CA ILE A 169 7.52 -8.41 -10.14
C ILE A 169 7.10 -9.80 -9.63
N VAL A 170 6.35 -10.56 -10.44
CA VAL A 170 5.87 -11.89 -10.07
C VAL A 170 7.04 -12.87 -9.93
N GLU A 171 7.99 -12.84 -10.86
CA GLU A 171 9.20 -13.70 -10.81
C GLU A 171 10.07 -13.34 -9.62
N PHE A 172 10.32 -12.05 -9.38
CA PHE A 172 11.08 -11.60 -8.23
C PHE A 172 10.40 -12.02 -6.92
N SER A 173 9.07 -11.90 -6.84
CA SER A 173 8.31 -12.38 -5.70
C SER A 173 8.44 -13.89 -5.49
N LYS A 174 8.27 -14.70 -6.53
CA LYS A 174 8.38 -16.18 -6.45
C LYS A 174 9.79 -16.62 -6.07
N LYS A 175 10.82 -15.88 -6.47
CA LYS A 175 12.22 -16.16 -6.10
C LYS A 175 12.45 -15.99 -4.59
N ASN A 176 11.83 -14.99 -3.96
CA ASN A 176 12.12 -14.59 -2.59
C ASN A 176 11.06 -15.01 -1.57
N PHE A 177 9.87 -15.40 -2.01
CA PHE A 177 8.77 -15.80 -1.13
C PHE A 177 8.22 -17.19 -1.53
N LYS A 178 7.78 -17.95 -0.54
CA LYS A 178 7.20 -19.29 -0.76
C LYS A 178 5.81 -19.24 -1.41
N LYS A 179 5.05 -18.16 -1.16
CA LYS A 179 3.70 -17.96 -1.72
C LYS A 179 3.59 -16.58 -2.34
N THR A 180 3.19 -16.51 -3.60
CA THR A 180 2.90 -15.28 -4.36
C THR A 180 1.51 -15.38 -4.94
N ASN A 181 0.67 -14.39 -4.66
CA ASN A 181 -0.68 -14.28 -5.20
C ASN A 181 -0.87 -12.92 -5.84
N ILE A 182 -1.66 -12.88 -6.90
CA ILE A 182 -2.14 -11.64 -7.50
C ILE A 182 -3.64 -11.56 -7.25
N PHE A 183 -4.08 -10.40 -6.76
CA PHE A 183 -5.49 -10.21 -6.44
C PHE A 183 -5.95 -8.80 -6.81
N LYS A 184 -7.09 -8.70 -7.47
CA LYS A 184 -7.79 -7.45 -7.71
C LYS A 184 -8.97 -7.38 -6.74
N PRO A 185 -8.91 -6.54 -5.69
CA PRO A 185 -10.03 -6.39 -4.77
C PRO A 185 -11.30 -5.89 -5.49
N PRO A 186 -12.50 -6.34 -5.15
CA PRO A 186 -13.77 -5.78 -5.64
C PRO A 186 -13.87 -4.25 -5.45
N ALA A 187 -13.27 -3.73 -4.38
CA ALA A 187 -13.16 -2.30 -4.15
C ALA A 187 -12.25 -1.56 -5.16
N SER A 188 -11.41 -2.24 -5.93
CA SER A 188 -10.71 -1.63 -7.06
C SER A 188 -11.68 -1.30 -8.18
N ARG A 189 -11.52 -0.13 -8.81
CA ARG A 189 -12.41 0.25 -9.92
C ARG A 189 -12.31 -0.74 -11.07
N LYS A 190 -13.47 -1.07 -11.69
CA LYS A 190 -13.54 -2.05 -12.79
C LYS A 190 -12.65 -1.68 -13.97
N ASP A 191 -12.59 -0.40 -14.33
CA ASP A 191 -11.81 0.17 -15.42
C ASP A 191 -10.32 0.39 -15.09
N SER A 192 -9.92 0.22 -13.83
CA SER A 192 -8.51 0.29 -13.40
C SER A 192 -7.79 -1.01 -13.70
N LYS A 193 -6.54 -0.90 -14.19
CA LYS A 193 -5.60 -2.03 -14.31
C LYS A 193 -4.89 -2.37 -12.99
N GLU A 194 -5.29 -1.73 -11.90
CA GLU A 194 -4.76 -1.95 -10.57
C GLU A 194 -5.04 -3.38 -10.09
N SER A 195 -4.03 -4.02 -9.57
CA SER A 195 -4.06 -5.27 -8.81
C SER A 195 -3.07 -5.18 -7.66
N PHE A 196 -3.02 -6.20 -6.83
CA PHE A 196 -2.08 -6.27 -5.71
C PHE A 196 -1.31 -7.58 -5.77
N VAL A 197 -0.01 -7.51 -5.52
CA VAL A 197 0.82 -8.69 -5.23
C VAL A 197 0.80 -8.91 -3.72
N ILE A 198 0.54 -10.15 -3.31
CA ILE A 198 0.57 -10.61 -1.93
C ILE A 198 1.57 -11.73 -1.82
N SER A 199 2.69 -11.45 -1.16
CA SER A 199 3.83 -12.35 -1.03
C SER A 199 4.00 -12.76 0.43
N LYS A 200 4.08 -14.06 0.71
CA LYS A 200 4.13 -14.60 2.07
C LYS A 200 5.26 -15.58 2.24
N PHE A 201 5.80 -15.63 3.47
CA PHE A 201 6.84 -16.55 3.90
C PHE A 201 8.13 -16.37 3.08
N LEU A 202 9.07 -15.62 3.60
CA LEU A 202 10.41 -15.50 3.01
C LEU A 202 11.08 -16.86 2.85
N ARG A 203 11.87 -16.99 1.80
CA ARG A 203 12.70 -18.18 1.53
C ARG A 203 13.99 -18.14 2.31
#